data_dadb2fe7ed3875f8952c11b36e8f5589
#
_entry.id   dadb2fe7ed3875f8952c11b36e8f5589
#
_cell.length_a   1.000
_cell.length_b   1.000
_cell.length_c   1.000
_cell.angle_alpha   90.00
_cell.angle_beta   90.00
_cell.angle_gamma   90.00
#
_symmetry.space_group_name_H-M   'P 1'
#
loop_
_entity.id
_entity.type
_entity.pdbx_description
1 polymer ?
#
loop_
_entity_poly.entity_id
_entity_poly.type
_entity_poly.pdbx_seq_one_letter_code
_entity_poly.pdbx_strand_id
1 'polypeptide(L)'
;MRISRRALLGGTAALWPSLALAQQQPAPPRRPAPAAEGPPPVVFVHGNGDSSALWINNIWRFEANGYKRNQLFAIDFTYPDARREDAKPQPFRSSAEEQMKELAAYVQAALKATGRRKVALVGSSRGGNAIRSYLKNGGGAEFVSHAVLCGTPNKGVVNSDTLLVGSEFNGAYTFLKELNAGPDDLIPGVAMMAIRSDTNDKYSQPDGRFVGAPGKPTGVSYDSSALRGARNVILDGLDHREVAFHKLAFAAMYEFITGKQPASMFITQEPLPTLNGRVT
;
A
#
# COMPACT_ATOMS: atom_id res chain seq x y z
N MET A 1 -9.19 -70.17 69.86
CA MET A 1 -9.42 -70.02 71.32
C MET A 1 -9.47 -68.59 71.70
N ARG A 2 -10.58 -68.08 72.28
CA ARG A 2 -10.93 -66.81 72.93
C ARG A 2 -10.93 -65.59 72.03
N ILE A 3 -12.05 -65.11 71.53
CA ILE A 3 -13.13 -64.20 72.04
C ILE A 3 -12.56 -63.02 72.92
N SER A 4 -12.71 -61.79 72.46
CA SER A 4 -13.33 -60.77 73.26
C SER A 4 -13.84 -59.59 72.38
N ARG A 5 -15.07 -59.24 72.59
CA ARG A 5 -15.88 -58.14 72.09
C ARG A 5 -15.46 -56.88 72.93
N ARG A 6 -15.50 -55.72 72.32
CA ARG A 6 -16.17 -54.58 72.93
C ARG A 6 -16.56 -53.57 71.87
N ALA A 7 -17.77 -53.20 71.96
CA ALA A 7 -18.51 -52.24 71.18
C ALA A 7 -18.38 -50.84 71.78
N LEU A 8 -18.80 -49.84 70.95
CA LEU A 8 -19.52 -48.59 71.27
C LEU A 8 -18.67 -47.32 71.16
N LEU A 9 -19.08 -46.44 70.42
CA LEU A 9 -20.09 -45.40 70.46
C LEU A 9 -19.97 -44.48 69.26
N GLY A 10 -21.11 -44.14 68.70
CA GLY A 10 -21.26 -43.25 67.57
C GLY A 10 -21.02 -41.77 67.95
N GLY A 11 -20.62 -41.07 67.00
CA GLY A 11 -20.55 -39.64 66.96
C GLY A 11 -20.70 -39.17 65.52
N THR A 12 -21.93 -38.85 65.13
CA THR A 12 -22.23 -38.20 63.86
C THR A 12 -21.77 -36.75 63.95
N ALA A 13 -20.60 -36.47 63.39
CA ALA A 13 -20.18 -35.10 63.14
C ALA A 13 -20.82 -34.62 61.85
N ALA A 14 -21.78 -33.73 61.96
CA ALA A 14 -22.37 -33.01 60.83
C ALA A 14 -21.32 -32.04 60.29
N LEU A 15 -20.83 -32.35 59.06
CA LEU A 15 -20.00 -31.43 58.28
C LEU A 15 -20.91 -30.37 57.66
N TRP A 16 -20.84 -29.17 58.15
CA TRP A 16 -21.41 -27.98 57.53
C TRP A 16 -20.49 -27.58 56.36
N PRO A 17 -21.00 -27.39 55.11
CA PRO A 17 -20.17 -26.84 54.06
C PRO A 17 -19.95 -25.34 54.30
N SER A 18 -18.71 -24.98 54.60
CA SER A 18 -18.30 -23.60 54.60
C SER A 18 -18.40 -23.04 53.19
N LEU A 19 -19.44 -22.25 52.92
CA LEU A 19 -19.52 -21.42 51.75
C LEU A 19 -18.44 -20.35 51.84
N ALA A 20 -17.29 -20.61 51.22
CA ALA A 20 -16.27 -19.58 50.99
C ALA A 20 -16.85 -18.58 49.96
N LEU A 21 -17.29 -17.44 50.42
CA LEU A 21 -17.58 -16.27 49.59
C LEU A 21 -16.25 -15.88 48.90
N ALA A 22 -16.09 -16.31 47.64
CA ALA A 22 -15.04 -15.80 46.79
C ALA A 22 -15.27 -14.29 46.61
N GLN A 23 -14.46 -13.49 47.31
CA GLN A 23 -14.39 -12.05 47.03
C GLN A 23 -13.94 -11.85 45.57
N GLN A 24 -14.87 -11.48 44.70
CA GLN A 24 -14.57 -11.03 43.35
C GLN A 24 -13.73 -9.77 43.46
N GLN A 25 -12.44 -9.89 43.18
CA GLN A 25 -11.58 -8.72 42.99
C GLN A 25 -12.19 -7.86 41.87
N PRO A 26 -12.34 -6.54 42.08
CA PRO A 26 -12.81 -5.66 41.02
C PRO A 26 -11.86 -5.80 39.82
N ALA A 27 -12.45 -6.00 38.63
CA ALA A 27 -11.69 -6.07 37.40
C ALA A 27 -10.80 -4.82 37.25
N PRO A 28 -9.53 -4.96 36.84
CA PRO A 28 -8.68 -3.80 36.66
C PRO A 28 -9.34 -2.81 35.68
N PRO A 29 -9.19 -1.50 35.89
CA PRO A 29 -9.80 -0.51 35.01
C PRO A 29 -9.37 -0.79 33.57
N ARG A 30 -10.36 -0.95 32.66
CA ARG A 30 -10.09 -1.11 31.23
C ARG A 30 -9.29 0.12 30.81
N ARG A 31 -8.07 -0.12 30.27
CA ARG A 31 -7.35 0.95 29.56
C ARG A 31 -8.35 1.59 28.57
N PRO A 32 -8.46 2.92 28.56
CA PRO A 32 -9.29 3.58 27.54
C PRO A 32 -8.84 3.07 26.19
N ALA A 33 -9.81 2.69 25.34
CA ALA A 33 -9.52 2.34 23.96
C ALA A 33 -8.70 3.50 23.34
N PRO A 34 -7.62 3.24 22.63
CA PRO A 34 -6.89 4.31 21.97
C PRO A 34 -7.88 5.14 21.17
N ALA A 35 -7.84 6.47 21.36
CA ALA A 35 -8.65 7.38 20.58
C ALA A 35 -8.56 6.99 19.13
N ALA A 36 -9.70 6.93 18.42
CA ALA A 36 -9.75 6.53 17.03
C ALA A 36 -8.71 7.36 16.26
N GLU A 37 -7.67 6.68 15.80
CA GLU A 37 -6.61 7.35 15.04
C GLU A 37 -7.28 7.95 13.79
N GLY A 38 -7.14 9.26 13.54
CA GLY A 38 -7.60 9.89 12.30
C GLY A 38 -7.01 9.20 11.06
N PRO A 39 -7.27 9.67 9.84
CA PRO A 39 -6.80 9.02 8.62
C PRO A 39 -5.28 8.77 8.65
N PRO A 40 -4.77 7.68 8.03
CA PRO A 40 -3.36 7.34 8.04
C PRO A 40 -2.53 8.40 7.31
N PRO A 41 -1.26 8.63 7.69
CA PRO A 41 -0.34 9.41 6.87
C PRO A 41 -0.16 8.75 5.51
N VAL A 42 0.12 9.54 4.48
CA VAL A 42 0.22 9.07 3.10
C VAL A 42 1.66 9.17 2.62
N VAL A 43 2.17 8.07 2.07
CA VAL A 43 3.47 8.04 1.39
C VAL A 43 3.22 7.87 -0.11
N PHE A 44 3.67 8.85 -0.89
CA PHE A 44 3.54 8.92 -2.33
C PHE A 44 4.81 8.42 -3.01
N VAL A 45 4.66 7.49 -3.94
CA VAL A 45 5.76 6.75 -4.59
C VAL A 45 5.70 6.98 -6.09
N HIS A 46 6.71 7.66 -6.64
CA HIS A 46 6.76 7.99 -8.07
C HIS A 46 7.12 6.78 -8.95
N GLY A 47 6.94 6.93 -10.26
CA GLY A 47 7.23 5.91 -11.26
C GLY A 47 8.68 5.90 -11.76
N ASN A 48 8.92 5.14 -12.84
CA ASN A 48 10.21 5.00 -13.47
C ASN A 48 10.71 6.33 -14.05
N GLY A 49 11.92 6.75 -13.68
CA GLY A 49 12.54 8.00 -14.16
C GLY A 49 11.82 9.27 -13.74
N ASP A 50 10.95 9.20 -12.72
CA ASP A 50 10.19 10.35 -12.19
C ASP A 50 10.73 10.79 -10.81
N SER A 51 10.03 11.67 -10.12
CA SER A 51 10.42 12.21 -8.82
C SER A 51 9.20 12.53 -7.96
N SER A 52 9.43 12.93 -6.72
CA SER A 52 8.43 13.41 -5.76
C SER A 52 7.58 14.56 -6.29
N ALA A 53 8.09 15.35 -7.27
CA ALA A 53 7.38 16.47 -7.89
C ALA A 53 6.06 16.06 -8.57
N LEU A 54 5.93 14.79 -9.01
CA LEU A 54 4.68 14.24 -9.53
C LEU A 54 3.49 14.48 -8.60
N TRP A 55 3.73 14.47 -7.29
CA TRP A 55 2.70 14.44 -6.26
C TRP A 55 2.33 15.79 -5.67
N ILE A 56 2.96 16.89 -6.11
CA ILE A 56 2.78 18.21 -5.50
C ILE A 56 1.30 18.66 -5.49
N ASN A 57 0.59 18.43 -6.60
CA ASN A 57 -0.83 18.76 -6.70
C ASN A 57 -1.70 17.92 -5.75
N ASN A 58 -1.36 16.64 -5.57
CA ASN A 58 -2.09 15.79 -4.63
C ASN A 58 -1.81 16.20 -3.18
N ILE A 59 -0.56 16.50 -2.83
CA ILE A 59 -0.21 17.01 -1.50
C ILE A 59 -1.08 18.21 -1.15
N TRP A 60 -1.13 19.22 -2.02
CA TRP A 60 -1.94 20.42 -1.80
C TRP A 60 -3.44 20.14 -1.73
N ARG A 61 -3.95 19.18 -2.51
CA ARG A 61 -5.36 18.76 -2.40
C ARG A 61 -5.65 18.02 -1.10
N PHE A 62 -4.74 17.17 -0.64
CA PHE A 62 -4.88 16.53 0.67
C PHE A 62 -4.87 17.56 1.80
N GLU A 63 -3.99 18.57 1.75
CA GLU A 63 -3.96 19.70 2.69
C GLU A 63 -5.28 20.50 2.64
N ALA A 64 -5.79 20.81 1.46
CA ALA A 64 -7.07 21.48 1.26
C ALA A 64 -8.27 20.68 1.83
N ASN A 65 -8.08 19.39 2.09
CA ASN A 65 -9.09 18.50 2.68
C ASN A 65 -8.74 18.03 4.10
N GLY A 66 -7.90 18.79 4.83
CA GLY A 66 -7.66 18.64 6.25
C GLY A 66 -6.49 17.75 6.68
N TYR A 67 -5.71 17.22 5.76
CA TYR A 67 -4.42 16.61 6.11
C TYR A 67 -3.42 17.69 6.53
N LYS A 68 -2.62 17.38 7.54
CA LYS A 68 -1.49 18.24 7.90
C LYS A 68 -0.30 17.92 7.01
N ARG A 69 0.51 18.92 6.66
CA ARG A 69 1.70 18.74 5.82
C ARG A 69 2.65 17.64 6.32
N ASN A 70 2.80 17.51 7.63
CA ASN A 70 3.65 16.48 8.26
C ASN A 70 3.05 15.05 8.25
N GLN A 71 1.91 14.85 7.61
CA GLN A 71 1.31 13.54 7.36
C GLN A 71 1.45 13.10 5.88
N LEU A 72 2.07 13.92 5.04
CA LEU A 72 2.16 13.73 3.59
C LEU A 72 3.64 13.65 3.18
N PHE A 73 4.06 12.51 2.66
CA PHE A 73 5.45 12.21 2.33
C PHE A 73 5.53 11.84 0.85
N ALA A 74 6.14 12.65 0.01
CA ALA A 74 6.52 12.26 -1.34
C ALA A 74 8.00 11.90 -1.32
N ILE A 75 8.33 10.70 -1.79
CA ILE A 75 9.68 10.15 -1.73
C ILE A 75 10.40 10.31 -3.07
N ASP A 76 11.72 10.36 -3.02
CA ASP A 76 12.59 10.28 -4.18
C ASP A 76 13.49 9.05 -4.05
N PHE A 77 13.43 8.15 -5.03
CA PHE A 77 14.36 7.02 -5.09
C PHE A 77 15.75 7.48 -5.52
N THR A 78 16.78 6.92 -4.91
CA THR A 78 18.19 7.22 -5.25
C THR A 78 18.47 6.99 -6.73
N TYR A 79 17.95 5.90 -7.29
CA TYR A 79 18.03 5.57 -8.72
C TYR A 79 16.63 5.27 -9.25
N PRO A 80 15.92 6.28 -9.79
CA PRO A 80 14.53 6.14 -10.21
C PRO A 80 14.34 5.25 -11.43
N ASP A 81 15.34 5.13 -12.29
CA ASP A 81 15.28 4.32 -13.50
C ASP A 81 15.45 2.82 -13.22
N ALA A 82 14.62 1.99 -13.85
CA ALA A 82 14.74 0.55 -13.82
C ALA A 82 15.94 0.06 -14.64
N ARG A 83 16.54 -1.04 -14.21
CA ARG A 83 17.50 -1.79 -15.04
C ARG A 83 16.81 -2.33 -16.29
N ARG A 84 17.57 -2.53 -17.36
CA ARG A 84 17.06 -3.18 -18.57
C ARG A 84 16.67 -4.63 -18.30
N GLU A 85 17.55 -5.34 -17.60
CA GLU A 85 17.31 -6.68 -17.05
C GLU A 85 17.43 -6.55 -15.52
N ASP A 86 16.37 -6.85 -14.80
CA ASP A 86 16.29 -6.58 -13.37
C ASP A 86 17.41 -7.22 -12.54
N ALA A 87 17.76 -8.46 -12.87
CA ALA A 87 18.81 -9.22 -12.20
C ALA A 87 20.24 -8.76 -12.51
N LYS A 88 20.45 -7.94 -13.56
CA LYS A 88 21.80 -7.52 -13.97
C LYS A 88 22.13 -6.12 -13.45
N PRO A 89 23.15 -5.96 -12.60
CA PRO A 89 23.58 -4.64 -12.13
C PRO A 89 23.85 -3.69 -13.31
N GLN A 90 23.35 -2.46 -13.18
CA GLN A 90 23.52 -1.41 -14.17
C GLN A 90 23.73 -0.07 -13.46
N PRO A 91 24.77 0.73 -13.82
CA PRO A 91 25.05 2.02 -13.19
C PRO A 91 23.85 2.95 -13.23
N PHE A 92 23.61 3.67 -12.14
CA PHE A 92 22.55 4.67 -11.98
C PHE A 92 21.11 4.14 -12.18
N ARG A 93 20.91 2.81 -12.05
CA ARG A 93 19.61 2.15 -12.17
C ARG A 93 19.40 1.19 -11.02
N SER A 94 18.17 1.02 -10.63
CA SER A 94 17.77 0.14 -9.54
C SER A 94 17.01 -1.09 -10.05
N SER A 95 17.14 -2.20 -9.33
CA SER A 95 16.25 -3.35 -9.46
C SER A 95 14.92 -3.11 -8.73
N ALA A 96 13.94 -3.96 -8.99
CA ALA A 96 12.68 -3.99 -8.26
C ALA A 96 12.90 -4.24 -6.76
N GLU A 97 13.85 -5.11 -6.39
CA GLU A 97 14.19 -5.40 -4.99
C GLU A 97 14.83 -4.20 -4.29
N GLU A 98 15.74 -3.48 -4.95
CA GLU A 98 16.36 -2.28 -4.39
C GLU A 98 15.32 -1.19 -4.13
N GLN A 99 14.39 -0.95 -5.05
CA GLN A 99 13.29 -0.01 -4.82
C GLN A 99 12.38 -0.43 -3.67
N MET A 100 12.05 -1.71 -3.58
CA MET A 100 11.27 -2.24 -2.46
C MET A 100 11.95 -1.96 -1.11
N LYS A 101 13.27 -2.22 -1.00
CA LYS A 101 14.04 -1.97 0.23
C LYS A 101 14.10 -0.49 0.59
N GLU A 102 14.29 0.37 -0.40
CA GLU A 102 14.32 1.81 -0.19
C GLU A 102 12.93 2.34 0.25
N LEU A 103 11.84 1.86 -0.37
CA LEU A 103 10.48 2.16 0.05
C LEU A 103 10.21 1.72 1.50
N ALA A 104 10.68 0.54 1.91
CA ALA A 104 10.54 0.07 3.28
C ALA A 104 11.17 1.05 4.29
N ALA A 105 12.34 1.60 3.98
CA ALA A 105 13.00 2.60 4.81
C ALA A 105 12.18 3.90 4.91
N TYR A 106 11.62 4.40 3.80
CA TYR A 106 10.74 5.57 3.81
C TYR A 106 9.46 5.35 4.62
N VAL A 107 8.85 4.17 4.54
CA VAL A 107 7.68 3.82 5.35
C VAL A 107 8.02 3.87 6.84
N GLN A 108 9.14 3.27 7.25
CA GLN A 108 9.57 3.31 8.65
C GLN A 108 9.86 4.74 9.13
N ALA A 109 10.47 5.58 8.28
CA ALA A 109 10.70 6.98 8.58
C ALA A 109 9.39 7.75 8.78
N ALA A 110 8.38 7.54 7.92
CA ALA A 110 7.07 8.16 8.02
C ALA A 110 6.31 7.73 9.29
N LEU A 111 6.36 6.45 9.64
CA LEU A 111 5.78 5.92 10.87
C LEU A 111 6.42 6.56 12.11
N LYS A 112 7.76 6.63 12.13
CA LYS A 112 8.51 7.28 13.21
C LYS A 112 8.18 8.76 13.33
N ALA A 113 8.12 9.49 12.21
CA ALA A 113 7.84 10.93 12.19
C ALA A 113 6.43 11.27 12.65
N THR A 114 5.46 10.37 12.42
CA THR A 114 4.05 10.62 12.74
C THR A 114 3.58 9.94 14.02
N GLY A 115 4.34 9.01 14.58
CA GLY A 115 3.94 8.15 15.70
C GLY A 115 2.78 7.21 15.36
N ARG A 116 2.47 7.02 14.07
CA ARG A 116 1.37 6.17 13.61
C ARG A 116 1.84 4.73 13.42
N ARG A 117 0.90 3.78 13.50
CA ARG A 117 1.20 2.35 13.31
C ARG A 117 1.14 1.90 11.86
N LYS A 118 0.33 2.58 11.04
CA LYS A 118 0.15 2.26 9.62
C LYS A 118 0.12 3.52 8.78
N VAL A 119 0.58 3.40 7.53
CA VAL A 119 0.49 4.41 6.47
C VAL A 119 -0.48 3.97 5.38
N ALA A 120 -0.91 4.90 4.54
CA ALA A 120 -1.43 4.62 3.21
C ALA A 120 -0.30 4.82 2.19
N LEU A 121 -0.22 3.94 1.19
CA LEU A 121 0.72 4.06 0.08
C LEU A 121 -0.03 4.42 -1.19
N VAL A 122 0.47 5.40 -1.93
CA VAL A 122 -0.06 5.79 -3.24
C VAL A 122 1.08 5.75 -4.24
N GLY A 123 1.01 4.87 -5.23
CA GLY A 123 2.09 4.66 -6.19
C GLY A 123 1.68 4.91 -7.62
N SER A 124 2.56 5.54 -8.40
CA SER A 124 2.42 5.70 -9.84
C SER A 124 3.29 4.70 -10.59
N SER A 125 2.74 4.02 -11.60
CA SER A 125 3.51 3.20 -12.52
C SER A 125 4.41 2.18 -11.78
N ARG A 126 5.73 2.21 -11.99
CA ARG A 126 6.74 1.41 -11.28
C ARG A 126 6.63 1.51 -9.76
N GLY A 127 6.28 2.70 -9.23
CA GLY A 127 6.07 2.88 -7.80
C GLY A 127 4.96 1.99 -7.23
N GLY A 128 3.94 1.69 -8.02
CA GLY A 128 2.92 0.71 -7.64
C GLY A 128 3.46 -0.73 -7.58
N ASN A 129 4.37 -1.11 -8.49
CA ASN A 129 5.06 -2.41 -8.42
C ASN A 129 5.96 -2.50 -7.19
N ALA A 130 6.67 -1.42 -6.83
CA ALA A 130 7.44 -1.35 -5.59
C ALA A 130 6.55 -1.53 -4.35
N ILE A 131 5.37 -0.91 -4.33
CA ILE A 131 4.36 -1.09 -3.27
C ILE A 131 3.92 -2.54 -3.20
N ARG A 132 3.53 -3.17 -4.31
CA ARG A 132 3.10 -4.57 -4.33
C ARG A 132 4.21 -5.51 -3.83
N SER A 133 5.44 -5.29 -4.27
CA SER A 133 6.60 -6.07 -3.83
C SER A 133 6.86 -5.88 -2.33
N TYR A 134 6.79 -4.66 -1.82
CA TYR A 134 6.92 -4.38 -0.39
C TYR A 134 5.84 -5.08 0.44
N LEU A 135 4.59 -5.03 0.00
CA LEU A 135 3.48 -5.68 0.69
C LEU A 135 3.60 -7.20 0.71
N LYS A 136 4.00 -7.81 -0.42
CA LYS A 136 4.05 -9.27 -0.58
C LYS A 136 5.34 -9.89 -0.03
N ASN A 137 6.48 -9.25 -0.29
CA ASN A 137 7.81 -9.82 -0.07
C ASN A 137 8.62 -9.08 1.02
N GLY A 138 8.29 -7.79 1.27
CA GLY A 138 9.05 -6.91 2.17
C GLY A 138 8.46 -6.77 3.57
N GLY A 139 7.43 -7.55 3.95
CA GLY A 139 6.79 -7.45 5.27
C GLY A 139 5.90 -6.22 5.44
N GLY A 140 5.61 -5.49 4.35
CA GLY A 140 4.86 -4.22 4.40
C GLY A 140 3.42 -4.32 4.86
N ALA A 141 2.79 -5.51 4.78
CA ALA A 141 1.39 -5.71 5.18
C ALA A 141 1.10 -5.32 6.64
N GLU A 142 2.10 -5.44 7.52
CA GLU A 142 1.98 -5.02 8.92
C GLU A 142 1.85 -3.50 9.07
N PHE A 143 2.52 -2.74 8.20
CA PHE A 143 2.70 -1.29 8.31
C PHE A 143 1.81 -0.47 7.38
N VAL A 144 1.04 -1.13 6.53
CA VAL A 144 0.21 -0.48 5.52
C VAL A 144 -1.26 -0.78 5.76
N SER A 145 -2.11 0.23 5.67
CA SER A 145 -3.57 0.08 5.75
C SER A 145 -4.24 0.11 4.39
N HIS A 146 -3.76 0.96 3.49
CA HIS A 146 -4.30 1.18 2.16
C HIS A 146 -3.17 1.24 1.13
N ALA A 147 -3.40 0.67 -0.06
CA ALA A 147 -2.52 0.79 -1.21
C ALA A 147 -3.34 1.23 -2.44
N VAL A 148 -2.96 2.35 -3.03
CA VAL A 148 -3.56 2.89 -4.26
C VAL A 148 -2.51 2.84 -5.36
N LEU A 149 -2.81 2.15 -6.44
CA LEU A 149 -1.91 1.89 -7.57
C LEU A 149 -2.42 2.63 -8.80
N CYS A 150 -1.70 3.67 -9.23
CA CYS A 150 -2.11 4.55 -10.33
C CYS A 150 -1.32 4.22 -11.60
N GLY A 151 -1.99 3.79 -12.67
CA GLY A 151 -1.34 3.41 -13.93
C GLY A 151 -0.25 2.34 -13.78
N THR A 152 -0.30 1.57 -12.70
CA THR A 152 0.70 0.53 -12.44
C THR A 152 0.54 -0.60 -13.45
N PRO A 153 1.60 -1.00 -14.16
CA PRO A 153 1.52 -2.12 -15.10
C PRO A 153 1.51 -3.45 -14.35
N ASN A 154 0.39 -3.73 -13.67
CA ASN A 154 0.25 -4.89 -12.80
C ASN A 154 0.47 -6.23 -13.52
N LYS A 155 0.11 -6.30 -14.81
CA LYS A 155 0.35 -7.48 -15.67
C LYS A 155 1.54 -7.29 -16.61
N GLY A 156 2.28 -6.18 -16.47
CA GLY A 156 3.38 -5.79 -17.32
C GLY A 156 2.98 -4.77 -18.40
N VAL A 157 3.98 -4.15 -19.00
CA VAL A 157 3.85 -3.35 -20.23
C VAL A 157 3.97 -4.25 -21.48
N VAL A 158 4.56 -5.43 -21.30
CA VAL A 158 4.57 -6.54 -22.23
C VAL A 158 4.41 -7.86 -21.47
N ASN A 159 3.95 -8.89 -22.16
CA ASN A 159 3.97 -10.29 -21.75
C ASN A 159 4.52 -11.10 -22.90
N SER A 160 5.85 -11.18 -23.01
CA SER A 160 6.55 -11.66 -24.22
C SER A 160 7.89 -12.27 -23.88
N ASP A 161 8.24 -13.33 -24.59
CA ASP A 161 9.56 -13.97 -24.49
C ASP A 161 10.64 -13.26 -25.32
N THR A 162 10.26 -12.27 -26.14
CA THR A 162 11.17 -11.58 -27.06
C THR A 162 11.28 -10.07 -26.83
N LEU A 163 10.32 -9.46 -26.13
CA LEU A 163 10.31 -8.03 -25.83
C LEU A 163 10.63 -7.82 -24.36
N LEU A 164 11.49 -6.86 -24.04
CA LEU A 164 11.91 -6.50 -22.68
C LEU A 164 12.30 -7.72 -21.84
N VAL A 165 13.10 -8.60 -22.42
CA VAL A 165 13.60 -9.83 -21.79
C VAL A 165 14.30 -9.51 -20.47
N GLY A 166 13.91 -10.19 -19.38
CA GLY A 166 14.50 -9.98 -18.05
C GLY A 166 14.09 -8.69 -17.34
N SER A 167 13.26 -7.85 -17.97
CA SER A 167 12.80 -6.60 -17.36
C SER A 167 11.72 -6.83 -16.29
N GLU A 168 11.74 -6.04 -15.23
CA GLU A 168 10.67 -5.99 -14.22
C GLU A 168 9.30 -5.60 -14.79
N PHE A 169 9.27 -5.01 -15.99
CA PHE A 169 8.03 -4.61 -16.68
C PHE A 169 7.46 -5.69 -17.60
N ASN A 170 8.09 -6.84 -17.67
CA ASN A 170 7.61 -7.94 -18.51
C ASN A 170 6.85 -8.99 -17.68
N GLY A 171 5.55 -9.13 -17.95
CA GLY A 171 4.67 -10.09 -17.29
C GLY A 171 5.08 -11.56 -17.44
N ALA A 172 5.88 -11.89 -18.48
CA ALA A 172 6.42 -13.24 -18.70
C ALA A 172 7.60 -13.59 -17.79
N TYR A 173 8.16 -12.62 -17.04
CA TYR A 173 9.35 -12.83 -16.20
C TYR A 173 9.05 -12.89 -14.71
N THR A 174 10.04 -13.38 -13.96
CA THR A 174 9.93 -13.79 -12.56
C THR A 174 9.24 -12.78 -11.68
N PHE A 175 9.67 -11.53 -11.71
CA PHE A 175 9.15 -10.50 -10.80
C PHE A 175 7.62 -10.35 -10.87
N LEU A 176 7.06 -10.13 -12.05
CA LEU A 176 5.60 -9.97 -12.20
C LEU A 176 4.86 -11.30 -12.11
N LYS A 177 5.46 -12.42 -12.55
CA LYS A 177 4.88 -13.75 -12.32
C LYS A 177 4.68 -14.03 -10.84
N GLU A 178 5.68 -13.74 -10.01
CA GLU A 178 5.61 -13.93 -8.57
C GLU A 178 4.60 -12.98 -7.91
N LEU A 179 4.59 -11.70 -8.31
CA LEU A 179 3.59 -10.75 -7.80
C LEU A 179 2.16 -11.16 -8.16
N ASN A 180 1.95 -11.74 -9.34
CA ASN A 180 0.64 -12.15 -9.84
C ASN A 180 0.28 -13.61 -9.51
N ALA A 181 1.13 -14.32 -8.77
CA ALA A 181 0.84 -15.70 -8.34
C ALA A 181 -0.29 -15.73 -7.31
N GLY A 182 -1.27 -16.63 -7.54
CA GLY A 182 -2.42 -16.79 -6.67
C GLY A 182 -3.76 -16.49 -7.36
N PRO A 183 -4.88 -16.66 -6.66
CA PRO A 183 -6.22 -16.49 -7.21
C PRO A 183 -6.58 -15.00 -7.43
N ASP A 184 -6.02 -14.11 -6.61
CA ASP A 184 -6.16 -12.66 -6.70
C ASP A 184 -4.83 -11.95 -6.43
N ASP A 185 -4.84 -10.63 -6.49
CA ASP A 185 -3.66 -9.79 -6.28
C ASP A 185 -3.69 -9.07 -4.93
N LEU A 186 -4.62 -9.46 -4.04
CA LEU A 186 -4.82 -8.82 -2.75
C LEU A 186 -3.78 -9.28 -1.72
N ILE A 187 -3.47 -8.39 -0.80
CA ILE A 187 -2.65 -8.70 0.37
C ILE A 187 -3.54 -8.68 1.61
N PRO A 188 -3.64 -9.77 2.36
CA PRO A 188 -4.47 -9.82 3.56
C PRO A 188 -4.19 -8.67 4.53
N GLY A 189 -5.25 -8.00 5.00
CA GLY A 189 -5.15 -6.89 5.95
C GLY A 189 -4.81 -5.53 5.34
N VAL A 190 -4.67 -5.44 4.02
CA VAL A 190 -4.45 -4.18 3.28
C VAL A 190 -5.60 -3.94 2.31
N ALA A 191 -6.25 -2.79 2.41
CA ALA A 191 -7.22 -2.37 1.40
C ALA A 191 -6.48 -1.94 0.12
N MET A 192 -6.86 -2.48 -1.03
CA MET A 192 -6.16 -2.24 -2.29
C MET A 192 -7.07 -1.69 -3.38
N MET A 193 -6.58 -0.69 -4.12
CA MET A 193 -7.29 -0.07 -5.24
C MET A 193 -6.32 0.17 -6.41
N ALA A 194 -6.78 -0.07 -7.62
CA ALA A 194 -6.10 0.36 -8.84
C ALA A 194 -6.89 1.50 -9.49
N ILE A 195 -6.20 2.57 -9.88
CA ILE A 195 -6.70 3.66 -10.72
C ILE A 195 -6.00 3.54 -12.06
N ARG A 196 -6.77 3.42 -13.13
CA ARG A 196 -6.24 3.23 -14.47
C ARG A 196 -6.97 4.06 -15.51
N SER A 197 -6.34 4.27 -16.64
CA SER A 197 -6.97 4.80 -17.83
C SER A 197 -7.92 3.76 -18.47
N ASP A 198 -8.68 4.20 -19.42
CA ASP A 198 -9.42 3.37 -20.37
C ASP A 198 -8.49 2.75 -21.43
N THR A 199 -8.30 3.42 -22.55
CA THR A 199 -7.44 3.01 -23.67
C THR A 199 -6.26 3.95 -23.92
N ASN A 200 -6.14 5.03 -23.13
CA ASN A 200 -5.19 6.12 -23.37
C ASN A 200 -3.85 5.97 -22.64
N ASP A 201 -3.70 4.95 -21.79
CA ASP A 201 -2.42 4.64 -21.16
C ASP A 201 -1.46 4.02 -22.18
N LYS A 202 -0.37 4.74 -22.52
CA LYS A 202 0.65 4.30 -23.49
C LYS A 202 1.37 3.01 -23.13
N TYR A 203 1.37 2.61 -21.84
CA TYR A 203 2.00 1.38 -21.37
C TYR A 203 1.02 0.21 -21.17
N SER A 204 -0.25 0.41 -21.52
CA SER A 204 -1.29 -0.62 -21.54
C SER A 204 -1.82 -0.82 -22.95
N GLN A 205 -0.92 -0.95 -23.93
CA GLN A 205 -1.29 -1.04 -25.36
C GLN A 205 -0.99 -2.43 -25.90
N PRO A 206 -1.88 -3.01 -26.72
CA PRO A 206 -1.62 -4.30 -27.40
C PRO A 206 -0.54 -4.21 -28.48
N ASP A 207 -0.25 -3.00 -28.99
CA ASP A 207 0.79 -2.71 -29.96
C ASP A 207 2.08 -2.23 -29.26
N GLY A 208 3.22 -2.79 -29.65
CA GLY A 208 4.53 -2.51 -29.07
C GLY A 208 5.13 -1.13 -29.37
N ARG A 209 4.37 -0.20 -29.95
CA ARG A 209 4.86 1.14 -30.32
C ARG A 209 5.61 1.84 -29.20
N PHE A 210 5.08 1.84 -27.98
CA PHE A 210 5.64 2.56 -26.85
C PHE A 210 6.72 1.80 -26.10
N VAL A 211 7.00 0.57 -26.51
CA VAL A 211 8.12 -0.25 -26.00
C VAL A 211 9.21 -0.49 -27.03
N GLY A 212 9.24 0.33 -28.09
CA GLY A 212 10.26 0.31 -29.13
C GLY A 212 10.11 -0.82 -30.15
N ALA A 213 8.91 -1.38 -30.26
CA ALA A 213 8.61 -2.49 -31.19
C ALA A 213 7.26 -2.27 -31.93
N PRO A 214 7.14 -1.18 -32.73
CA PRO A 214 5.88 -0.85 -33.43
C PRO A 214 5.39 -2.03 -34.27
N GLY A 215 4.07 -2.30 -34.24
CA GLY A 215 3.43 -3.38 -34.97
C GLY A 215 3.66 -4.78 -34.40
N LYS A 216 4.44 -4.94 -33.34
CA LYS A 216 4.58 -6.22 -32.62
C LYS A 216 3.59 -6.30 -31.46
N PRO A 217 2.90 -7.45 -31.33
CA PRO A 217 2.02 -7.65 -30.16
C PRO A 217 2.79 -7.58 -28.85
N THR A 218 2.26 -6.86 -27.88
CA THR A 218 2.84 -6.78 -26.53
C THR A 218 2.45 -7.96 -25.65
N GLY A 219 1.37 -8.66 -25.96
CA GLY A 219 0.79 -9.71 -25.11
C GLY A 219 0.03 -9.17 -23.89
N VAL A 220 -0.16 -7.84 -23.81
CA VAL A 220 -1.02 -7.18 -22.81
C VAL A 220 -2.16 -6.45 -23.51
N SER A 221 -3.17 -6.04 -22.74
CA SER A 221 -4.31 -5.27 -23.22
C SER A 221 -4.50 -4.01 -22.37
N TYR A 222 -5.48 -3.17 -22.71
CA TYR A 222 -5.79 -1.93 -22.01
C TYR A 222 -6.07 -2.11 -20.52
N ASP A 223 -6.40 -3.32 -20.07
CA ASP A 223 -6.64 -3.65 -18.67
C ASP A 223 -5.42 -4.18 -17.92
N SER A 224 -4.21 -4.07 -18.48
CA SER A 224 -2.99 -4.60 -17.85
C SER A 224 -2.69 -3.96 -16.50
N SER A 225 -3.20 -2.75 -16.26
CA SER A 225 -3.12 -2.05 -14.98
C SER A 225 -4.23 -2.45 -13.99
N ALA A 226 -5.18 -3.32 -14.36
CA ALA A 226 -6.18 -3.82 -13.42
C ALA A 226 -5.55 -4.75 -12.38
N LEU A 227 -6.08 -4.71 -11.16
CA LEU A 227 -5.68 -5.55 -10.04
C LEU A 227 -6.82 -6.51 -9.69
N ARG A 228 -6.57 -7.82 -9.75
CA ARG A 228 -7.60 -8.85 -9.50
C ARG A 228 -8.06 -8.81 -8.04
N GLY A 229 -9.37 -8.83 -7.83
CA GLY A 229 -9.97 -8.79 -6.50
C GLY A 229 -10.03 -7.41 -5.84
N ALA A 230 -9.29 -6.40 -6.34
CA ALA A 230 -9.28 -5.04 -5.80
C ALA A 230 -10.40 -4.17 -6.40
N ARG A 231 -10.65 -3.02 -5.76
CA ARG A 231 -11.42 -1.93 -6.37
C ARG A 231 -10.64 -1.40 -7.57
N ASN A 232 -11.19 -1.48 -8.77
CA ASN A 232 -10.62 -0.90 -9.99
C ASN A 232 -11.44 0.32 -10.40
N VAL A 233 -10.76 1.47 -10.54
CA VAL A 233 -11.35 2.74 -10.99
C VAL A 233 -10.79 3.07 -12.37
N ILE A 234 -11.66 3.27 -13.35
CA ILE A 234 -11.30 3.68 -14.70
C ILE A 234 -11.56 5.17 -14.82
N LEU A 235 -10.56 5.92 -15.29
CA LEU A 235 -10.67 7.34 -15.56
C LEU A 235 -10.46 7.57 -17.05
N ASP A 236 -11.57 7.78 -17.75
CA ASP A 236 -11.61 7.86 -19.22
C ASP A 236 -10.79 9.04 -19.73
N GLY A 237 -10.06 8.82 -20.81
CA GLY A 237 -9.31 9.83 -21.55
C GLY A 237 -8.01 10.30 -20.86
N LEU A 238 -7.74 9.89 -19.63
CA LEU A 238 -6.50 10.27 -18.93
C LEU A 238 -5.31 9.43 -19.41
N ASP A 239 -4.14 10.05 -19.48
CA ASP A 239 -2.91 9.35 -19.85
C ASP A 239 -2.29 8.58 -18.67
N HIS A 240 -1.16 7.91 -18.95
CA HIS A 240 -0.41 7.10 -17.98
C HIS A 240 -0.04 7.84 -16.69
N ARG A 241 0.29 9.15 -16.77
CA ARG A 241 0.68 9.95 -15.61
C ARG A 241 -0.51 10.64 -14.96
N GLU A 242 -1.46 11.12 -15.76
CA GLU A 242 -2.64 11.84 -15.26
C GLU A 242 -3.48 11.01 -14.30
N VAL A 243 -3.55 9.69 -14.47
CA VAL A 243 -4.23 8.79 -13.52
C VAL A 243 -3.62 8.80 -12.11
N ALA A 244 -2.45 9.42 -11.92
CA ALA A 244 -1.82 9.60 -10.61
C ALA A 244 -2.19 10.94 -9.95
N PHE A 245 -2.28 12.04 -10.72
CA PHE A 245 -2.40 13.39 -10.15
C PHE A 245 -3.65 14.16 -10.61
N HIS A 246 -4.45 13.66 -11.54
CA HIS A 246 -5.66 14.34 -11.94
C HIS A 246 -6.65 14.48 -10.77
N LYS A 247 -7.48 15.52 -10.76
CA LYS A 247 -8.44 15.78 -9.67
C LYS A 247 -9.42 14.63 -9.41
N LEU A 248 -9.81 13.89 -10.44
CA LEU A 248 -10.67 12.70 -10.30
C LEU A 248 -9.93 11.54 -9.64
N ALA A 249 -8.65 11.35 -9.97
CA ALA A 249 -7.79 10.37 -9.32
C ALA A 249 -7.60 10.72 -7.83
N PHE A 250 -7.35 12.01 -7.53
CA PHE A 250 -7.31 12.48 -6.15
C PHE A 250 -8.62 12.17 -5.39
N ALA A 251 -9.78 12.47 -5.98
CA ALA A 251 -11.06 12.22 -5.31
C ALA A 251 -11.24 10.74 -4.97
N ALA A 252 -10.92 9.84 -5.92
CA ALA A 252 -11.02 8.40 -5.72
C ALA A 252 -10.06 7.90 -4.63
N MET A 253 -8.79 8.33 -4.63
CA MET A 253 -7.81 7.91 -3.61
C MET A 253 -8.12 8.49 -2.24
N TYR A 254 -8.57 9.74 -2.17
CA TYR A 254 -8.95 10.38 -0.90
C TYR A 254 -10.13 9.65 -0.25
N GLU A 255 -11.20 9.42 -1.01
CA GLU A 255 -12.35 8.64 -0.52
C GLU A 255 -11.94 7.25 -0.04
N PHE A 256 -11.11 6.57 -0.83
CA PHE A 256 -10.66 5.22 -0.49
C PHE A 256 -9.86 5.16 0.80
N ILE A 257 -8.96 6.12 1.02
CA ILE A 257 -8.09 6.18 2.20
C ILE A 257 -8.83 6.65 3.45
N THR A 258 -9.77 7.59 3.30
CA THR A 258 -10.41 8.26 4.44
C THR A 258 -11.81 7.74 4.74
N GLY A 259 -12.44 7.04 3.81
CA GLY A 259 -13.85 6.66 3.85
C GLY A 259 -14.82 7.83 3.62
N LYS A 260 -14.33 8.99 3.17
CA LYS A 260 -15.13 10.22 2.97
C LYS A 260 -14.80 10.86 1.64
N GLN A 261 -15.81 11.43 0.98
CA GLN A 261 -15.59 12.27 -0.18
C GLN A 261 -14.76 13.51 0.21
N PRO A 262 -13.86 13.98 -0.67
CA PRO A 262 -13.18 15.24 -0.43
C PRO A 262 -14.17 16.40 -0.45
N ALA A 263 -14.01 17.37 0.44
CA ALA A 263 -14.81 18.59 0.45
C ALA A 263 -14.55 19.45 -0.80
N SER A 264 -13.33 19.35 -1.37
CA SER A 264 -12.94 20.04 -2.61
C SER A 264 -11.94 19.20 -3.40
N MET A 265 -12.08 19.18 -4.73
CA MET A 265 -11.08 18.65 -5.66
C MET A 265 -10.07 19.70 -6.09
N PHE A 266 -10.22 20.93 -5.63
CA PHE A 266 -9.34 22.05 -5.96
C PHE A 266 -8.34 22.31 -4.85
N ILE A 267 -7.24 22.93 -5.22
CA ILE A 267 -6.21 23.40 -4.28
C ILE A 267 -6.74 24.68 -3.63
N THR A 268 -6.67 24.79 -2.31
CA THR A 268 -7.02 26.01 -1.61
C THR A 268 -5.98 27.09 -1.91
N GLN A 269 -6.43 28.23 -2.35
CA GLN A 269 -5.57 29.37 -2.58
C GLN A 269 -5.13 29.98 -1.24
N GLU A 270 -3.81 30.14 -1.06
CA GLU A 270 -3.26 30.85 0.09
C GLU A 270 -3.30 32.38 -0.16
N PRO A 271 -3.78 33.18 0.80
CA PRO A 271 -3.84 34.65 0.65
C PRO A 271 -2.46 35.29 0.53
N LEU A 272 -1.46 34.70 1.18
CA LEU A 272 -0.06 35.16 1.16
C LEU A 272 0.88 33.95 0.98
N PRO A 273 1.12 33.52 -0.26
CA PRO A 273 1.99 32.37 -0.50
C PRO A 273 3.44 32.70 -0.14
N THR A 274 4.09 31.78 0.56
CA THR A 274 5.52 31.85 0.86
C THR A 274 6.28 30.94 -0.10
N LEU A 275 7.19 31.50 -0.88
CA LEU A 275 8.10 30.73 -1.73
C LEU A 275 9.40 30.48 -0.97
N ASN A 276 9.68 29.22 -0.67
CA ASN A 276 10.96 28.76 -0.14
C ASN A 276 11.63 27.88 -1.18
N GLY A 277 12.81 28.28 -1.64
CA GLY A 277 13.56 27.50 -2.62
C GLY A 277 15.01 27.96 -2.70
N ARG A 278 15.87 27.11 -3.28
CA ARG A 278 17.20 27.50 -3.74
C ARG A 278 17.07 28.03 -5.17
N VAL A 279 17.58 29.22 -5.38
CA VAL A 279 17.88 29.71 -6.75
C VAL A 279 19.31 29.22 -7.05
N THR A 280 19.44 28.32 -8.02
CA THR A 280 20.72 27.82 -8.52
C THR A 280 21.00 28.40 -9.88
#